data_002c5db6ec9bc5d034bef6914c63fbee
#
_entry.id   002c5db6ec9bc5d034bef6914c63fbee
#
_cell.length_a   1.000
_cell.length_b   1.000
_cell.length_c   1.000
_cell.angle_alpha   90.00
_cell.angle_beta   90.00
_cell.angle_gamma   90.00
#
_symmetry.space_group_name_H-M   'P 1'
#
loop_
_entity.id
_entity.type
_entity.pdbx_description
1 polymer ?
#
loop_
_entity_poly.entity_id
_entity_poly.type
_entity_poly.pdbx_seq_one_letter_code
_entity_poly.pdbx_strand_id
1 'polypeptide(L)'
;MSENQHTTPASEKGPASAQGTAQAPSLPAHPTDAQRPLLTDEQLAHLPANHPLRAGTTADSPMLRALTGRPSNHRPVWFMRQAGRSLPEYRQVREGIPMLDACLTPDLAAEITVQPVRRHKVDAGIFFSDIVIPMKLAGVNVDIVPGKGPVLYQPVRTLDEVRALPELKD
;
A
#
# COMPACT_ATOMS: atom_id res chain seq x y z
N MET A 1 -59.23 29.15 -29.49
CA MET A 1 -59.69 30.32 -28.73
C MET A 1 -59.81 29.89 -27.31
N SER A 2 -58.83 30.26 -26.48
CA SER A 2 -58.94 30.50 -25.03
C SER A 2 -57.53 30.81 -24.54
N GLU A 3 -57.32 32.06 -24.25
CA GLU A 3 -56.16 32.59 -23.58
C GLU A 3 -56.17 32.09 -22.11
N ASN A 4 -54.99 31.65 -21.64
CA ASN A 4 -54.81 31.39 -20.22
C ASN A 4 -53.66 32.31 -19.73
N GLN A 5 -54.06 33.30 -18.99
CA GLN A 5 -53.19 34.28 -18.35
C GLN A 5 -52.47 33.62 -17.18
N HIS A 6 -51.16 33.68 -17.20
CA HIS A 6 -50.32 33.20 -16.08
C HIS A 6 -49.96 34.39 -15.20
N THR A 7 -50.55 34.45 -14.04
CA THR A 7 -50.23 35.37 -12.93
C THR A 7 -49.02 34.87 -12.15
N THR A 8 -47.99 35.69 -12.09
CA THR A 8 -46.79 35.47 -11.28
C THR A 8 -47.06 35.85 -9.82
N PRO A 9 -46.74 35.01 -8.84
CA PRO A 9 -46.76 35.45 -7.42
C PRO A 9 -45.40 36.02 -7.00
N ALA A 10 -45.48 36.95 -6.10
CA ALA A 10 -44.45 37.80 -5.53
C ALA A 10 -43.31 37.05 -4.82
N SER A 11 -42.11 37.59 -4.95
CA SER A 11 -40.89 37.24 -4.24
C SER A 11 -41.00 37.52 -2.73
N GLU A 12 -41.01 36.47 -1.90
CA GLU A 12 -40.74 36.60 -0.47
C GLU A 12 -39.23 36.48 -0.21
N LYS A 13 -38.66 37.50 0.36
CA LYS A 13 -37.31 37.54 0.90
C LYS A 13 -37.26 36.72 2.18
N GLY A 14 -36.65 35.54 2.14
CA GLY A 14 -36.26 34.79 3.32
C GLY A 14 -35.04 35.40 4.02
N PRO A 15 -34.85 35.19 5.33
CA PRO A 15 -33.79 35.80 6.10
C PRO A 15 -32.42 35.21 5.78
N ALA A 16 -31.42 36.08 5.73
CA ALA A 16 -30.02 35.77 5.55
C ALA A 16 -29.52 34.80 6.65
N SER A 17 -29.23 33.55 6.29
CA SER A 17 -28.55 32.64 7.19
C SER A 17 -27.07 33.03 7.25
N ALA A 18 -26.62 33.44 8.43
CA ALA A 18 -25.21 33.59 8.76
C ALA A 18 -24.50 32.24 8.62
N GLN A 19 -23.70 32.10 7.60
CA GLN A 19 -22.76 30.99 7.47
C GLN A 19 -21.62 31.21 8.46
N GLY A 20 -21.74 30.64 9.65
CA GLY A 20 -20.61 30.41 10.53
C GLY A 20 -19.66 29.42 9.84
N THR A 21 -18.52 29.88 9.38
CA THR A 21 -17.39 29.01 8.97
C THR A 21 -16.93 28.26 10.20
N ALA A 22 -17.45 27.03 10.37
CA ALA A 22 -16.89 26.09 11.31
C ALA A 22 -15.47 25.77 10.86
N GLN A 23 -14.49 26.37 11.52
CA GLN A 23 -13.09 26.08 11.37
C GLN A 23 -12.89 24.62 11.77
N ALA A 24 -12.46 23.79 10.82
CA ALA A 24 -12.13 22.40 11.09
C ALA A 24 -11.13 22.36 12.26
N PRO A 25 -11.28 21.42 13.23
CA PRO A 25 -10.34 21.31 14.33
C PRO A 25 -8.95 21.13 13.76
N SER A 26 -8.04 22.04 14.07
CA SER A 26 -6.62 21.90 13.77
C SER A 26 -6.14 20.63 14.46
N LEU A 27 -5.69 19.66 13.66
CA LEU A 27 -4.99 18.49 14.18
C LEU A 27 -3.84 18.99 15.06
N PRO A 28 -3.64 18.41 16.27
CA PRO A 28 -2.51 18.79 17.10
C PRO A 28 -1.24 18.68 16.27
N ALA A 29 -0.43 19.72 16.29
CA ALA A 29 0.88 19.70 15.66
C ALA A 29 1.63 18.48 16.22
N HIS A 30 1.91 17.51 15.37
CA HIS A 30 2.80 16.43 15.75
C HIS A 30 4.10 17.07 16.19
N PRO A 31 4.66 16.65 17.34
CA PRO A 31 5.97 17.13 17.74
C PRO A 31 6.93 16.93 16.56
N THR A 32 7.79 17.88 16.35
CA THR A 32 8.78 17.96 15.27
C THR A 32 9.83 16.84 15.39
N ASP A 33 9.37 15.59 15.34
CA ASP A 33 10.20 14.39 15.15
C ASP A 33 10.66 14.25 13.69
N ALA A 34 10.61 15.35 12.94
CA ALA A 34 11.01 15.43 11.53
C ALA A 34 12.50 15.06 11.29
N GLN A 35 13.23 14.73 12.35
CA GLN A 35 14.63 14.34 12.30
C GLN A 35 14.91 12.97 12.91
N ARG A 36 13.91 12.27 13.42
CA ARG A 36 14.14 10.91 13.93
C ARG A 36 14.48 9.99 12.77
N PRO A 37 15.66 9.36 12.73
CA PRO A 37 15.98 8.41 11.68
C PRO A 37 14.97 7.25 11.73
N LEU A 38 14.54 6.76 10.56
CA LEU A 38 13.59 5.64 10.45
C LEU A 38 14.10 4.37 11.13
N LEU A 39 15.44 4.23 11.21
CA LEU A 39 16.14 3.14 11.89
C LEU A 39 17.22 3.73 12.78
N THR A 40 17.51 3.06 13.88
CA THR A 40 18.68 3.38 14.73
C THR A 40 19.98 3.01 14.01
N ASP A 41 21.10 3.58 14.45
CA ASP A 41 22.42 3.24 13.91
C ASP A 41 22.75 1.74 14.05
N GLU A 42 22.31 1.12 15.15
CA GLU A 42 22.42 -0.31 15.37
C GLU A 42 21.63 -1.11 14.32
N GLN A 43 20.37 -0.75 14.08
CA GLN A 43 19.54 -1.38 13.05
C GLN A 43 20.12 -1.20 11.65
N LEU A 44 20.69 -0.01 11.36
CA LEU A 44 21.37 0.26 10.10
C LEU A 44 22.64 -0.57 9.93
N ALA A 45 23.38 -0.83 11.01
CA ALA A 45 24.61 -1.61 10.99
C ALA A 45 24.38 -3.08 10.58
N HIS A 46 23.20 -3.64 10.85
CA HIS A 46 22.83 -5.00 10.44
C HIS A 46 22.51 -5.12 8.94
N LEU A 47 22.27 -4.00 8.24
CA LEU A 47 22.02 -4.01 6.82
C LEU A 47 23.32 -4.08 6.02
N PRO A 48 23.32 -4.73 4.83
CA PRO A 48 24.47 -4.70 3.91
C PRO A 48 24.92 -3.26 3.61
N ALA A 49 26.20 -3.05 3.39
CA ALA A 49 26.76 -1.70 3.16
C ALA A 49 26.13 -0.98 1.95
N ASN A 50 25.71 -1.75 0.93
CA ASN A 50 25.04 -1.24 -0.27
C ASN A 50 23.51 -1.18 -0.14
N HIS A 51 22.95 -1.47 1.03
CA HIS A 51 21.50 -1.38 1.23
C HIS A 51 21.04 0.08 1.10
N PRO A 52 19.96 0.39 0.35
CA PRO A 52 19.51 1.77 0.11
C PRO A 52 19.27 2.60 1.37
N LEU A 53 18.76 2.01 2.44
CA LEU A 53 18.54 2.69 3.72
C LEU A 53 19.88 3.03 4.40
N ARG A 54 20.88 2.13 4.35
CA ARG A 54 22.21 2.37 4.90
C ARG A 54 22.99 3.38 4.08
N ALA A 55 22.90 3.31 2.77
CA ALA A 55 23.53 4.25 1.84
C ALA A 55 22.82 5.61 1.77
N GLY A 56 21.61 5.73 2.38
CA GLY A 56 20.83 6.96 2.38
C GLY A 56 20.25 7.36 1.02
N THR A 57 20.31 6.49 0.02
CA THR A 57 19.88 6.81 -1.36
C THR A 57 18.41 7.14 -1.50
N THR A 58 17.55 6.71 -0.56
CA THR A 58 16.13 7.00 -0.55
C THR A 58 15.72 8.12 0.41
N ALA A 59 16.64 8.63 1.22
CA ALA A 59 16.34 9.61 2.28
C ALA A 59 15.68 10.89 1.77
N ASP A 60 16.02 11.30 0.55
CA ASP A 60 15.49 12.50 -0.11
C ASP A 60 14.45 12.20 -1.20
N SER A 61 13.94 10.96 -1.22
CA SER A 61 12.85 10.63 -2.16
C SER A 61 11.60 11.49 -1.86
N PRO A 62 10.80 11.85 -2.88
CA PRO A 62 9.59 12.65 -2.71
C PRO A 62 8.64 12.09 -1.65
N MET A 63 8.50 10.77 -1.60
CA MET A 63 7.64 10.09 -0.63
C MET A 63 8.14 10.27 0.80
N LEU A 64 9.44 10.04 1.07
CA LEU A 64 9.99 10.19 2.42
C LEU A 64 10.02 11.64 2.87
N ARG A 65 10.28 12.59 1.96
CA ARG A 65 10.18 14.02 2.27
C ARG A 65 8.76 14.38 2.72
N ALA A 66 7.73 13.96 1.97
CA ALA A 66 6.34 14.22 2.32
C ALA A 66 5.94 13.56 3.67
N LEU A 67 6.33 12.30 3.89
CA LEU A 67 6.04 11.58 5.14
C LEU A 67 6.72 12.20 6.37
N THR A 68 7.85 12.88 6.17
CA THR A 68 8.59 13.58 7.25
C THR A 68 8.27 15.07 7.31
N GLY A 69 7.22 15.57 6.64
CA GLY A 69 6.82 16.97 6.65
C GLY A 69 7.80 17.93 5.93
N ARG A 70 8.73 17.40 5.15
CA ARG A 70 9.68 18.20 4.37
C ARG A 70 9.10 18.55 2.99
N PRO A 71 9.42 19.72 2.43
CA PRO A 71 8.99 20.08 1.09
C PRO A 71 9.46 19.05 0.04
N SER A 72 8.57 18.68 -0.86
CA SER A 72 8.87 17.84 -2.01
C SER A 72 8.71 18.64 -3.31
N ASN A 73 9.46 18.30 -4.35
CA ASN A 73 9.39 18.94 -5.66
C ASN A 73 8.07 18.66 -6.41
N HIS A 74 7.36 17.60 -6.02
CA HIS A 74 6.02 17.25 -6.49
C HIS A 74 5.25 16.51 -5.41
N ARG A 75 3.94 16.34 -5.59
CA ARG A 75 3.12 15.53 -4.70
C ARG A 75 3.40 14.05 -4.99
N PRO A 76 3.96 13.29 -4.05
CA PRO A 76 4.25 11.87 -4.27
C PRO A 76 2.95 11.06 -4.37
N VAL A 77 2.99 10.05 -5.22
CA VAL A 77 1.85 9.17 -5.51
C VAL A 77 2.28 7.72 -5.43
N TRP A 78 1.46 6.91 -4.77
CA TRP A 78 1.54 5.45 -4.78
C TRP A 78 0.14 4.85 -4.74
N PHE A 79 0.02 3.58 -5.14
CA PHE A 79 -1.26 2.87 -5.08
C PHE A 79 -1.11 1.61 -4.24
N MET A 80 -2.09 1.33 -3.39
CA MET A 80 -2.09 0.13 -2.53
C MET A 80 -2.02 -1.17 -3.36
N ARG A 81 -2.65 -1.20 -4.53
CA ARG A 81 -2.62 -2.34 -5.45
C ARG A 81 -2.04 -1.88 -6.78
N GLN A 82 -0.77 -2.14 -6.95
CA GLN A 82 -0.04 -1.69 -8.15
C GLN A 82 0.16 -2.83 -9.15
N ALA A 83 0.73 -3.96 -8.69
CA ALA A 83 0.89 -5.14 -9.52
C ALA A 83 -0.46 -5.84 -9.75
N GLY A 84 -0.61 -6.47 -10.88
CA GLY A 84 -1.80 -7.28 -11.13
C GLY A 84 -2.16 -7.46 -12.59
N ARG A 85 -3.28 -8.14 -12.80
CA ARG A 85 -3.78 -8.59 -14.11
C ARG A 85 -4.08 -7.47 -15.10
N SER A 86 -4.19 -6.23 -14.67
CA SER A 86 -4.32 -5.06 -15.53
C SER A 86 -3.08 -4.81 -16.38
N LEU A 87 -1.91 -5.22 -15.89
CA LEU A 87 -0.63 -5.05 -16.58
C LEU A 87 -0.38 -6.22 -17.55
N PRO A 88 -0.22 -5.98 -18.86
CA PRO A 88 0.13 -7.03 -19.82
C PRO A 88 1.43 -7.77 -19.45
N GLU A 89 2.46 -7.02 -19.05
CA GLU A 89 3.74 -7.54 -18.60
C GLU A 89 3.62 -8.47 -17.38
N TYR A 90 2.73 -8.15 -16.43
CA TYR A 90 2.44 -9.05 -15.33
C TYR A 90 1.85 -10.37 -15.80
N ARG A 91 0.92 -10.34 -16.75
CA ARG A 91 0.32 -11.56 -17.30
C ARG A 91 1.33 -12.43 -18.01
N GLN A 92 2.27 -11.82 -18.75
CA GLN A 92 3.34 -12.54 -19.45
C GLN A 92 4.28 -13.26 -18.48
N VAL A 93 4.82 -12.56 -17.47
CA VAL A 93 5.77 -13.17 -16.52
C VAL A 93 5.12 -14.17 -15.57
N ARG A 94 3.79 -14.12 -15.44
CA ARG A 94 3.02 -15.01 -14.57
C ARG A 94 2.42 -16.20 -15.30
N GLU A 95 2.56 -16.30 -16.60
CA GLU A 95 1.96 -17.37 -17.38
C GLU A 95 2.45 -18.75 -16.91
N GLY A 96 1.50 -19.61 -16.51
CA GLY A 96 1.79 -20.94 -15.99
C GLY A 96 2.41 -21.02 -14.59
N ILE A 97 2.67 -19.88 -13.92
CA ILE A 97 3.31 -19.86 -12.59
C ILE A 97 2.26 -19.63 -11.50
N PRO A 98 2.11 -20.50 -10.49
CA PRO A 98 1.23 -20.31 -9.35
C PRO A 98 1.58 -19.03 -8.56
N MET A 99 0.57 -18.47 -7.85
CA MET A 99 0.74 -17.20 -7.14
C MET A 99 1.85 -17.24 -6.09
N LEU A 100 1.85 -18.27 -5.26
CA LEU A 100 2.81 -18.38 -4.16
C LEU A 100 4.22 -18.67 -4.68
N ASP A 101 4.35 -19.45 -5.75
CA ASP A 101 5.64 -19.73 -6.37
C ASP A 101 6.26 -18.45 -6.96
N ALA A 102 5.43 -17.60 -7.57
CA ALA A 102 5.91 -16.30 -8.04
C ALA A 102 6.38 -15.39 -6.88
N CYS A 103 5.70 -15.42 -5.73
CA CYS A 103 6.13 -14.67 -4.53
C CYS A 103 7.43 -15.22 -3.93
N LEU A 104 7.66 -16.53 -4.04
CA LEU A 104 8.84 -17.23 -3.50
C LEU A 104 10.02 -17.27 -4.46
N THR A 105 9.87 -16.79 -5.69
CA THR A 105 10.93 -16.66 -6.67
C THR A 105 11.47 -15.23 -6.65
N PRO A 106 12.67 -14.95 -6.06
CA PRO A 106 13.13 -13.59 -5.80
C PRO A 106 13.17 -12.69 -7.03
N ASP A 107 13.72 -13.15 -8.13
CA ASP A 107 13.83 -12.36 -9.37
C ASP A 107 12.46 -12.03 -9.96
N LEU A 108 11.53 -12.98 -9.91
CA LEU A 108 10.17 -12.77 -10.39
C LEU A 108 9.38 -11.81 -9.49
N ALA A 109 9.52 -11.96 -8.17
CA ALA A 109 8.90 -11.05 -7.20
C ALA A 109 9.44 -9.61 -7.36
N ALA A 110 10.75 -9.46 -7.57
CA ALA A 110 11.38 -8.17 -7.83
C ALA A 110 10.86 -7.54 -9.13
N GLU A 111 10.85 -8.31 -10.24
CA GLU A 111 10.35 -7.83 -11.53
C GLU A 111 8.89 -7.37 -11.42
N ILE A 112 8.01 -8.19 -10.84
CA ILE A 112 6.59 -7.84 -10.68
C ILE A 112 6.41 -6.61 -9.79
N THR A 113 7.22 -6.46 -8.75
CA THR A 113 7.20 -5.28 -7.87
C THR A 113 7.52 -4.00 -8.64
N VAL A 114 8.48 -4.04 -9.55
CA VAL A 114 8.97 -2.85 -10.27
C VAL A 114 8.14 -2.51 -11.51
N GLN A 115 7.42 -3.47 -12.10
CA GLN A 115 6.58 -3.23 -13.29
C GLN A 115 5.64 -2.01 -13.17
N PRO A 116 4.81 -1.89 -12.10
CA PRO A 116 3.93 -0.74 -11.96
C PRO A 116 4.69 0.58 -11.74
N VAL A 117 5.84 0.55 -11.07
CA VAL A 117 6.68 1.73 -10.89
C VAL A 117 7.20 2.22 -12.24
N ARG A 118 7.69 1.33 -13.07
CA ARG A 118 8.17 1.66 -14.43
C ARG A 118 7.04 2.21 -15.32
N ARG A 119 5.85 1.59 -15.24
CA ARG A 119 4.71 1.96 -16.09
C ARG A 119 4.03 3.25 -15.64
N HIS A 120 3.74 3.39 -14.35
CA HIS A 120 2.92 4.47 -13.82
C HIS A 120 3.74 5.62 -13.23
N LYS A 121 5.07 5.46 -13.13
CA LYS A 121 5.99 6.46 -12.55
C LYS A 121 5.59 6.90 -11.14
N VAL A 122 5.11 5.95 -10.35
CA VAL A 122 4.76 6.17 -8.94
C VAL A 122 6.02 6.29 -8.07
N ASP A 123 5.90 6.97 -6.94
CA ASP A 123 7.03 7.31 -6.06
C ASP A 123 7.37 6.21 -5.04
N ALA A 124 6.55 5.16 -4.97
CA ALA A 124 6.82 3.99 -4.14
C ALA A 124 6.29 2.72 -4.80
N GLY A 125 7.06 1.63 -4.68
CA GLY A 125 6.67 0.29 -5.08
C GLY A 125 6.12 -0.49 -3.89
N ILE A 126 5.07 -1.28 -4.13
CA ILE A 126 4.58 -2.25 -3.15
C ILE A 126 5.20 -3.60 -3.48
N PHE A 127 5.93 -4.16 -2.54
CA PHE A 127 6.55 -5.48 -2.69
C PHE A 127 5.50 -6.53 -3.04
N PHE A 128 5.75 -7.24 -4.15
CA PHE A 128 4.85 -8.30 -4.60
C PHE A 128 4.97 -9.51 -3.69
N SER A 129 3.98 -9.72 -2.86
CA SER A 129 3.89 -10.83 -1.93
C SER A 129 2.42 -11.14 -1.62
N ASP A 130 2.19 -12.17 -0.81
CA ASP A 130 0.88 -12.52 -0.26
C ASP A 130 0.97 -12.68 1.26
N ILE A 131 -0.13 -12.39 1.95
CA ILE A 131 -0.23 -12.48 3.42
C ILE A 131 -0.05 -13.90 3.95
N VAL A 132 -0.22 -14.92 3.11
CA VAL A 132 -0.04 -16.33 3.50
C VAL A 132 1.40 -16.83 3.33
N ILE A 133 2.30 -16.04 2.73
CA ILE A 133 3.71 -16.43 2.54
C ILE A 133 4.39 -16.80 3.85
N PRO A 134 4.30 -16.00 4.94
CA PRO A 134 4.89 -16.38 6.22
C PRO A 134 4.38 -17.72 6.75
N MET A 135 3.07 -17.99 6.59
CA MET A 135 2.48 -19.26 6.98
C MET A 135 3.01 -20.42 6.14
N LYS A 136 3.13 -20.25 4.83
CA LYS A 136 3.71 -21.27 3.93
C LYS A 136 5.16 -21.57 4.30
N LEU A 137 5.96 -20.55 4.59
CA LEU A 137 7.35 -20.71 5.03
C LEU A 137 7.46 -21.38 6.40
N ALA A 138 6.49 -21.14 7.30
CA ALA A 138 6.36 -21.86 8.57
C ALA A 138 5.83 -23.29 8.42
N GLY A 139 5.71 -23.84 7.21
CA GLY A 139 5.28 -25.21 6.97
C GLY A 139 3.78 -25.45 6.98
N VAL A 140 2.96 -24.41 7.10
CA VAL A 140 1.50 -24.54 6.99
C VAL A 140 1.13 -24.90 5.53
N ASN A 141 0.33 -25.98 5.40
CA ASN A 141 -0.14 -26.40 4.07
C ASN A 141 -1.24 -25.45 3.56
N VAL A 142 -0.80 -24.40 2.86
CA VAL A 142 -1.66 -23.36 2.31
C VAL A 142 -1.37 -23.15 0.83
N ASP A 143 -2.43 -22.86 0.05
CA ASP A 143 -2.30 -22.49 -1.37
C ASP A 143 -3.38 -21.49 -1.77
N ILE A 144 -3.18 -20.80 -2.91
CA ILE A 144 -4.16 -19.90 -3.52
C ILE A 144 -4.87 -20.63 -4.65
N VAL A 145 -6.08 -21.07 -4.37
CA VAL A 145 -6.90 -21.82 -5.34
C VAL A 145 -7.73 -20.84 -6.19
N PRO A 146 -7.64 -20.91 -7.52
CA PRO A 146 -8.44 -20.06 -8.41
C PRO A 146 -9.94 -20.16 -8.09
N GLY A 147 -10.59 -18.99 -7.94
CA GLY A 147 -12.03 -18.90 -7.61
C GLY A 147 -12.41 -19.14 -6.14
N LYS A 148 -11.49 -19.63 -5.32
CA LYS A 148 -11.70 -19.84 -3.88
C LYS A 148 -10.85 -18.90 -3.00
N GLY A 149 -9.67 -18.50 -3.48
CA GLY A 149 -8.69 -17.75 -2.68
C GLY A 149 -7.79 -18.66 -1.85
N PRO A 150 -7.28 -18.18 -0.70
CA PRO A 150 -6.40 -18.98 0.15
C PRO A 150 -7.16 -20.15 0.79
N VAL A 151 -6.58 -21.35 0.67
CA VAL A 151 -7.10 -22.60 1.22
C VAL A 151 -6.04 -23.20 2.13
N LEU A 152 -6.38 -23.40 3.40
CA LEU A 152 -5.58 -24.14 4.36
C LEU A 152 -6.08 -25.58 4.39
N TYR A 153 -5.26 -26.52 3.93
CA TYR A 153 -5.65 -27.94 3.86
C TYR A 153 -5.66 -28.59 5.25
N GLN A 154 -4.82 -28.10 6.15
CA GLN A 154 -4.74 -28.55 7.55
C GLN A 154 -4.69 -27.30 8.45
N PRO A 155 -5.85 -26.69 8.77
CA PRO A 155 -5.88 -25.48 9.58
C PRO A 155 -5.45 -25.79 11.02
N VAL A 156 -4.49 -25.03 11.53
CA VAL A 156 -4.02 -25.08 12.92
C VAL A 156 -5.13 -24.56 13.84
N ARG A 157 -5.51 -25.33 14.87
CA ARG A 157 -6.65 -25.01 15.75
C ARG A 157 -6.30 -25.03 17.23
N THR A 158 -5.18 -25.61 17.61
CA THR A 158 -4.74 -25.77 19.01
C THR A 158 -3.34 -25.19 19.22
N LEU A 159 -3.02 -24.86 20.47
CA LEU A 159 -1.69 -24.37 20.83
C LEU A 159 -0.60 -25.43 20.58
N ASP A 160 -0.92 -26.69 20.75
CA ASP A 160 0.05 -27.76 20.51
C ASP A 160 0.36 -27.92 19.03
N GLU A 161 -0.63 -27.76 18.15
CA GLU A 161 -0.40 -27.69 16.71
C GLU A 161 0.44 -26.47 16.32
N VAL A 162 0.23 -25.29 16.98
CA VAL A 162 1.08 -24.12 16.77
C VAL A 162 2.53 -24.42 17.17
N ARG A 163 2.74 -25.03 18.32
CA ARG A 163 4.08 -25.40 18.82
C ARG A 163 4.77 -26.45 17.95
N ALA A 164 3.99 -27.25 17.23
CA ALA A 164 4.50 -28.27 16.30
C ALA A 164 4.91 -27.70 14.93
N LEU A 165 4.59 -26.43 14.63
CA LEU A 165 5.04 -25.81 13.40
C LEU A 165 6.57 -25.68 13.41
N PRO A 166 7.24 -25.92 12.26
CA PRO A 166 8.68 -25.74 12.15
C PRO A 166 9.05 -24.27 12.36
N GLU A 167 10.19 -24.04 12.97
CA GLU A 167 10.76 -22.69 13.06
C GLU A 167 11.10 -22.18 11.65
N LEU A 168 10.90 -20.88 11.44
CA LEU A 168 11.35 -20.22 10.22
C LEU A 168 12.88 -20.30 10.19
N LYS A 169 13.40 -20.83 9.09
CA LYS A 169 14.84 -20.84 8.82
C LYS A 169 15.20 -19.58 8.05
N ASP A 170 16.29 -18.94 8.47
CA ASP A 170 16.89 -17.81 7.77
C ASP A 170 17.38 -18.18 6.39
#